data_6dee6d4fa2faa22f3c26ab50ac994641
#
_entry.id   6dee6d4fa2faa22f3c26ab50ac994641
#
_cell.length_a   1.000
_cell.length_b   1.000
_cell.length_c   1.000
_cell.angle_alpha   90.00
_cell.angle_beta   90.00
_cell.angle_gamma   90.00
#
_symmetry.space_group_name_H-M   'P 1'
#
loop_
_entity.id
_entity.type
_entity.pdbx_description
1 polymer ?
#
loop_
_entity_poly.entity_id
_entity_poly.type
_entity_poly.pdbx_seq_one_letter_code
_entity_poly.pdbx_strand_id
1 'polypeptide(L)'
;LALLAMSQVREPNAAHGQIPASLPVAAPDDEFEHTWNITWVRDGAYATVALARAGYVEEAAASLRFLFQSGKAGKYASWINSEPYGISVCRLYGDGSEWSDEDATGPNIELDNWGLFLWALGETATRSADRSLVDELGLRALDEVADPLVAQILAGDQLVRADSSIWERHWYGNEKQFTYTSVMAVAGLRAAGDLAAALDDPRGQTYFDA
;
A
#
# COMPACT_ATOMS: atom_id res chain seq x y z
N LEU A 1 10.31 -17.45 -4.73
CA LEU A 1 8.97 -17.40 -4.12
C LEU A 1 8.94 -18.08 -2.76
N ALA A 2 9.43 -19.33 -2.61
CA ALA A 2 9.51 -19.99 -1.31
C ALA A 2 10.35 -19.18 -0.29
N LEU A 3 11.48 -18.59 -0.70
CA LEU A 3 12.27 -17.70 0.16
C LEU A 3 11.48 -16.46 0.56
N LEU A 4 10.70 -15.87 -0.33
CA LEU A 4 9.84 -14.73 -0.03
C LEU A 4 8.78 -15.10 1.01
N ALA A 5 8.07 -16.23 0.83
CA ALA A 5 7.11 -16.72 1.82
C ALA A 5 7.77 -17.06 3.17
N MET A 6 9.03 -17.50 3.16
CA MET A 6 9.79 -17.77 4.39
C MET A 6 10.31 -16.50 5.09
N SER A 7 10.47 -15.40 4.36
CA SER A 7 10.89 -14.11 4.93
C SER A 7 9.75 -13.35 5.62
N GLN A 8 8.50 -13.76 5.40
CA GLN A 8 7.35 -13.15 6.03
C GLN A 8 7.32 -13.43 7.53
N VAL A 9 7.03 -12.40 8.31
CA VAL A 9 6.85 -12.53 9.77
C VAL A 9 5.60 -13.33 10.07
N ARG A 10 5.74 -14.42 10.83
CA ARG A 10 4.66 -15.36 11.17
C ARG A 10 4.25 -15.35 12.62
N GLU A 11 5.02 -14.66 13.47
CA GLU A 11 4.70 -14.50 14.89
C GLU A 11 3.34 -13.81 15.05
N PRO A 12 2.53 -14.24 16.05
CA PRO A 12 1.22 -13.64 16.31
C PRO A 12 1.35 -12.31 17.08
N ASN A 13 1.95 -11.33 16.43
CA ASN A 13 2.17 -9.98 16.93
C ASN A 13 1.81 -8.93 15.86
N ALA A 14 2.05 -7.66 16.12
CA ALA A 14 1.72 -6.57 15.21
C ALA A 14 2.43 -6.69 13.85
N ALA A 15 3.58 -7.36 13.76
CA ALA A 15 4.30 -7.56 12.52
C ALA A 15 3.80 -8.78 11.71
N HIS A 16 2.79 -9.51 12.17
CA HIS A 16 2.29 -10.68 11.44
C HIS A 16 1.91 -10.30 10.00
N GLY A 17 2.46 -11.01 9.03
CA GLY A 17 2.26 -10.73 7.61
C GLY A 17 3.28 -9.76 7.01
N GLN A 18 4.11 -9.09 7.82
CA GLN A 18 5.16 -8.22 7.31
C GLN A 18 6.12 -8.97 6.39
N ILE A 19 6.43 -8.38 5.25
CA ILE A 19 7.54 -8.77 4.38
C ILE A 19 8.58 -7.66 4.48
N PRO A 20 9.64 -7.83 5.31
CA PRO A 20 10.63 -6.78 5.50
C PRO A 20 11.51 -6.63 4.26
N ALA A 21 12.01 -5.42 4.04
CA ALA A 21 12.90 -5.10 2.91
C ALA A 21 14.25 -5.81 3.00
N SER A 22 14.70 -6.12 4.21
CA SER A 22 15.85 -7.00 4.44
C SER A 22 15.60 -7.95 5.60
N LEU A 23 16.24 -9.11 5.57
CA LEU A 23 16.30 -9.97 6.73
C LEU A 23 17.18 -9.28 7.79
N PRO A 24 16.83 -9.42 9.09
CA PRO A 24 17.67 -8.91 10.17
C PRO A 24 19.06 -9.52 10.04
N VAL A 25 20.06 -8.71 9.73
CA VAL A 25 21.45 -9.13 9.88
C VAL A 25 21.78 -8.91 11.35
N ALA A 26 22.24 -9.93 12.01
CA ALA A 26 22.92 -9.74 13.29
C ALA A 26 24.24 -9.00 12.96
N ALA A 27 24.18 -7.67 12.90
CA ALA A 27 25.35 -6.85 12.74
C ALA A 27 26.09 -6.82 14.08
N PRO A 28 27.34 -7.26 14.14
CA PRO A 28 28.10 -7.20 15.39
C PRO A 28 28.57 -5.80 15.74
N ASP A 29 28.45 -4.82 14.85
CA ASP A 29 29.01 -3.48 15.05
C ASP A 29 28.05 -2.38 14.59
N ASP A 30 27.96 -1.34 15.39
CA ASP A 30 27.09 -0.15 15.37
C ASP A 30 27.18 0.74 14.10
N GLU A 31 27.72 0.29 12.98
CA GLU A 31 27.88 1.11 11.76
C GLU A 31 26.64 1.17 10.86
N PHE A 32 25.59 0.36 11.12
CA PHE A 32 24.34 0.45 10.37
C PHE A 32 23.23 1.01 11.24
N GLU A 33 23.14 2.33 11.33
CA GLU A 33 22.04 3.05 11.99
C GLU A 33 20.64 2.75 11.43
N HIS A 34 20.55 1.99 10.34
CA HIS A 34 19.31 1.69 9.67
C HIS A 34 19.12 0.19 9.49
N THR A 35 18.41 -0.41 10.44
CA THR A 35 17.87 -1.75 10.23
C THR A 35 16.73 -1.65 9.19
N TRP A 36 16.96 -2.15 8.01
CA TRP A 36 15.96 -2.24 6.93
C TRP A 36 14.83 -3.25 7.25
N ASN A 37 14.55 -3.43 8.53
CA ASN A 37 13.46 -4.24 9.07
C ASN A 37 12.12 -3.49 9.00
N ILE A 38 11.90 -2.86 7.86
CA ILE A 38 10.70 -2.09 7.52
C ILE A 38 10.12 -2.62 6.22
N THR A 39 8.89 -2.28 5.93
CA THR A 39 8.23 -2.65 4.68
C THR A 39 7.91 -1.40 3.88
N TRP A 40 8.44 -1.26 2.68
CA TRP A 40 7.91 -0.34 1.68
C TRP A 40 6.60 -0.90 1.14
N VAL A 41 5.57 -0.06 1.04
CA VAL A 41 4.25 -0.50 0.58
C VAL A 41 4.34 -1.03 -0.86
N ARG A 42 5.09 -0.37 -1.73
CA ARG A 42 5.32 -0.80 -3.11
C ARG A 42 5.91 -2.20 -3.19
N ASP A 43 7.01 -2.44 -2.48
CA ASP A 43 7.69 -3.74 -2.45
C ASP A 43 6.78 -4.81 -1.86
N GLY A 44 6.10 -4.49 -0.76
CA GLY A 44 5.13 -5.37 -0.11
C GLY A 44 3.97 -5.75 -1.05
N ALA A 45 3.44 -4.79 -1.82
CA ALA A 45 2.37 -5.05 -2.76
C ALA A 45 2.81 -5.98 -3.92
N TYR A 46 3.97 -5.73 -4.52
CA TYR A 46 4.52 -6.63 -5.55
C TYR A 46 4.83 -8.01 -5.01
N ALA A 47 5.40 -8.10 -3.81
CA ALA A 47 5.65 -9.37 -3.14
C ALA A 47 4.33 -10.14 -2.89
N THR A 48 3.30 -9.43 -2.44
CA THR A 48 1.95 -9.97 -2.21
C THR A 48 1.35 -10.54 -3.50
N VAL A 49 1.41 -9.80 -4.60
CA VAL A 49 0.93 -10.30 -5.91
C VAL A 49 1.72 -11.53 -6.36
N ALA A 50 3.04 -11.54 -6.17
CA ALA A 50 3.87 -12.69 -6.51
C ALA A 50 3.49 -13.94 -5.70
N LEU A 51 3.23 -13.77 -4.38
CA LEU A 51 2.75 -14.84 -3.51
C LEU A 51 1.39 -15.37 -3.95
N ALA A 52 0.42 -14.48 -4.17
CA ALA A 52 -0.93 -14.86 -4.60
C ALA A 52 -0.90 -15.63 -5.93
N ARG A 53 -0.15 -15.15 -6.92
CA ARG A 53 0.00 -15.80 -8.24
C ARG A 53 0.71 -17.14 -8.18
N ALA A 54 1.53 -17.35 -7.17
CA ALA A 54 2.22 -18.62 -6.93
C ALA A 54 1.40 -19.62 -6.08
N GLY A 55 0.19 -19.25 -5.64
CA GLY A 55 -0.68 -20.10 -4.82
C GLY A 55 -0.46 -19.96 -3.31
N TYR A 56 0.39 -19.02 -2.85
CA TYR A 56 0.58 -18.69 -1.43
C TYR A 56 -0.45 -17.63 -0.99
N VAL A 57 -1.73 -17.95 -1.13
CA VAL A 57 -2.84 -17.00 -0.94
C VAL A 57 -2.96 -16.56 0.51
N GLU A 58 -2.72 -17.45 1.47
CA GLU A 58 -2.77 -17.12 2.90
C GLU A 58 -1.66 -16.14 3.29
N GLU A 59 -0.45 -16.34 2.78
CA GLU A 59 0.66 -15.42 2.98
C GLU A 59 0.39 -14.06 2.33
N ALA A 60 -0.20 -14.05 1.14
CA ALA A 60 -0.62 -12.82 0.47
C ALA A 60 -1.69 -12.08 1.30
N ALA A 61 -2.69 -12.79 1.81
CA ALA A 61 -3.73 -12.21 2.67
C ALA A 61 -3.14 -11.65 3.98
N ALA A 62 -2.20 -12.36 4.60
CA ALA A 62 -1.51 -11.88 5.80
C ALA A 62 -0.73 -10.59 5.51
N SER A 63 -0.04 -10.50 4.35
CA SER A 63 0.67 -9.28 3.95
C SER A 63 -0.28 -8.10 3.74
N LEU A 64 -1.43 -8.32 3.11
CA LEU A 64 -2.45 -7.26 2.95
C LEU A 64 -2.99 -6.76 4.28
N ARG A 65 -3.24 -7.66 5.24
CA ARG A 65 -3.65 -7.28 6.59
C ARG A 65 -2.59 -6.44 7.29
N PHE A 66 -1.32 -6.80 7.14
CA PHE A 66 -0.21 -6.02 7.68
C PHE A 66 -0.14 -4.63 7.05
N LEU A 67 -0.18 -4.53 5.73
CA LEU A 67 -0.15 -3.24 5.03
C LEU A 67 -1.33 -2.34 5.40
N PHE A 68 -2.48 -2.94 5.74
CA PHE A 68 -3.73 -2.24 6.06
C PHE A 68 -4.04 -2.24 7.56
N GLN A 69 -3.05 -2.04 8.40
CA GLN A 69 -3.26 -1.97 9.86
C GLN A 69 -4.05 -0.73 10.24
N SER A 70 -5.19 -0.97 10.89
CA SER A 70 -6.12 0.08 11.28
C SER A 70 -5.50 1.13 12.19
N GLY A 71 -5.71 2.40 11.87
CA GLY A 71 -5.36 3.53 12.72
C GLY A 71 -3.88 3.90 12.77
N LYS A 72 -3.05 3.32 11.91
CA LYS A 72 -1.61 3.58 11.91
C LYS A 72 -1.09 4.33 10.68
N ALA A 73 -1.90 4.43 9.62
CA ALA A 73 -1.66 5.32 8.49
C ALA A 73 -2.29 6.71 8.74
N GLY A 74 -1.98 7.69 7.88
CA GLY A 74 -2.55 9.03 7.98
C GLY A 74 -1.66 10.07 8.66
N LYS A 75 -0.45 9.70 9.09
CA LYS A 75 0.52 10.62 9.69
C LYS A 75 0.78 11.85 8.82
N TYR A 76 0.75 11.69 7.51
CA TYR A 76 1.08 12.72 6.53
C TYR A 76 -0.14 13.36 5.86
N ALA A 77 -1.36 13.17 6.40
CA ALA A 77 -2.60 13.68 5.81
C ALA A 77 -2.55 15.20 5.54
N SER A 78 -1.93 15.98 6.41
CA SER A 78 -1.78 17.44 6.23
C SER A 78 -0.98 17.82 4.97
N TRP A 79 -0.17 16.94 4.43
CA TRP A 79 0.61 17.12 3.22
C TRP A 79 -0.13 16.73 1.94
N ILE A 80 -1.27 16.04 2.08
CA ILE A 80 -2.13 15.58 0.98
C ILE A 80 -3.56 16.07 1.14
N ASN A 81 -3.72 17.39 1.26
CA ASN A 81 -5.01 18.10 1.37
C ASN A 81 -5.83 17.70 2.61
N SER A 82 -5.18 17.21 3.66
CA SER A 82 -5.83 16.68 4.88
C SER A 82 -6.79 15.51 4.60
N GLU A 83 -6.61 14.81 3.50
CA GLU A 83 -7.38 13.62 3.17
C GLU A 83 -6.98 12.46 4.10
N PRO A 84 -7.91 11.86 4.85
CA PRO A 84 -7.62 10.66 5.63
C PRO A 84 -7.38 9.47 4.69
N TYR A 85 -6.46 8.57 5.07
CA TYR A 85 -6.14 7.39 4.28
C TYR A 85 -5.71 6.20 5.15
N GLY A 86 -5.84 4.99 4.63
CA GLY A 86 -5.57 3.74 5.36
C GLY A 86 -4.25 3.05 5.00
N ILE A 87 -3.59 3.44 3.91
CA ILE A 87 -2.33 2.84 3.44
C ILE A 87 -1.23 3.88 3.49
N SER A 88 -0.09 3.55 4.09
CA SER A 88 1.06 4.43 4.18
C SER A 88 1.45 5.02 2.82
N VAL A 89 1.84 6.29 2.84
CA VAL A 89 2.37 6.98 1.66
C VAL A 89 3.80 6.56 1.32
N CYS A 90 4.46 5.74 2.16
CA CYS A 90 5.81 5.25 1.89
C CYS A 90 6.05 3.88 2.56
N ARG A 91 6.25 3.84 3.86
CA ARG A 91 6.77 2.68 4.60
C ARG A 91 6.02 2.43 5.90
N LEU A 92 6.19 1.21 6.43
CA LEU A 92 5.64 0.78 7.71
C LEU A 92 6.73 0.10 8.55
N TYR A 93 6.78 0.43 9.84
CA TYR A 93 7.49 -0.37 10.83
C TYR A 93 6.75 -1.67 11.15
N GLY A 94 7.43 -2.60 11.84
CA GLY A 94 6.83 -3.88 12.22
C GLY A 94 5.62 -3.78 13.16
N ASP A 95 5.45 -2.66 13.85
CA ASP A 95 4.25 -2.38 14.64
C ASP A 95 3.11 -1.78 13.81
N GLY A 96 3.32 -1.59 12.50
CA GLY A 96 2.37 -1.00 11.56
C GLY A 96 2.35 0.53 11.57
N SER A 97 3.21 1.20 12.35
CA SER A 97 3.29 2.66 12.32
C SER A 97 3.90 3.15 11.00
N GLU A 98 3.32 4.24 10.49
CA GLU A 98 3.72 4.83 9.23
C GLU A 98 5.01 5.64 9.36
N TRP A 99 5.89 5.51 8.38
CA TRP A 99 7.11 6.29 8.27
C TRP A 99 7.43 6.67 6.82
N SER A 100 8.06 7.81 6.65
CA SER A 100 8.62 8.29 5.39
C SER A 100 9.91 9.06 5.66
N ASP A 101 10.75 9.24 4.65
CA ASP A 101 11.86 10.17 4.74
C ASP A 101 11.32 11.59 4.90
N GLU A 102 11.80 12.29 5.89
CA GLU A 102 11.40 13.66 6.19
C GLU A 102 12.64 14.55 6.28
N ASP A 103 12.53 15.76 5.74
CA ASP A 103 13.50 16.82 6.01
C ASP A 103 12.80 18.14 6.30
N ALA A 104 13.56 19.24 6.30
CA ALA A 104 13.04 20.59 6.58
C ALA A 104 11.95 21.04 5.58
N THR A 105 11.83 20.40 4.42
CA THR A 105 10.87 20.76 3.37
C THR A 105 9.63 19.87 3.36
N GLY A 106 9.64 18.72 4.00
CA GLY A 106 8.50 17.82 4.13
C GLY A 106 8.83 16.34 4.00
N PRO A 107 7.81 15.49 4.04
CA PRO A 107 7.94 14.05 3.87
C PRO A 107 8.02 13.64 2.40
N ASN A 108 8.55 12.45 2.15
CA ASN A 108 8.45 11.78 0.87
C ASN A 108 7.04 11.16 0.73
N ILE A 109 6.28 11.58 -0.26
CA ILE A 109 4.91 11.11 -0.54
C ILE A 109 4.90 10.29 -1.82
N GLU A 110 4.44 9.06 -1.76
CA GLU A 110 4.40 8.08 -2.84
C GLU A 110 2.97 7.53 -3.00
N LEU A 111 2.16 8.20 -3.83
CA LEU A 111 0.74 7.88 -3.99
C LEU A 111 0.46 6.63 -4.84
N ASP A 112 1.44 6.12 -5.56
CA ASP A 112 1.35 4.84 -6.26
C ASP A 112 1.07 3.67 -5.30
N ASN A 113 1.45 3.79 -4.04
CA ASN A 113 1.23 2.82 -2.98
C ASN A 113 -0.25 2.46 -2.80
N TRP A 114 -1.15 3.41 -2.95
CA TRP A 114 -2.58 3.19 -2.81
C TRP A 114 -3.15 2.36 -3.96
N GLY A 115 -2.76 2.70 -5.18
CA GLY A 115 -3.13 1.91 -6.36
C GLY A 115 -2.56 0.50 -6.33
N LEU A 116 -1.31 0.36 -5.90
CA LEU A 116 -0.64 -0.94 -5.75
C LEU A 116 -1.32 -1.82 -4.70
N PHE A 117 -1.70 -1.25 -3.56
CA PHE A 117 -2.43 -2.01 -2.53
C PHE A 117 -3.78 -2.52 -3.06
N LEU A 118 -4.58 -1.67 -3.70
CA LEU A 118 -5.87 -2.06 -4.26
C LEU A 118 -5.71 -3.15 -5.33
N TRP A 119 -4.72 -3.02 -6.20
CA TRP A 119 -4.39 -4.04 -7.19
C TRP A 119 -3.98 -5.36 -6.53
N ALA A 120 -3.12 -5.32 -5.51
CA ALA A 120 -2.70 -6.51 -4.79
C ALA A 120 -3.87 -7.20 -4.05
N LEU A 121 -4.79 -6.41 -3.49
CA LEU A 121 -6.02 -6.92 -2.87
C LEU A 121 -6.91 -7.63 -3.91
N GLY A 122 -7.16 -7.02 -5.07
CA GLY A 122 -7.92 -7.62 -6.15
C GLY A 122 -7.29 -8.92 -6.68
N GLU A 123 -5.97 -8.92 -6.93
CA GLU A 123 -5.21 -10.09 -7.36
C GLU A 123 -5.27 -11.24 -6.35
N THR A 124 -5.26 -10.92 -5.06
CA THR A 124 -5.35 -11.94 -3.99
C THR A 124 -6.78 -12.45 -3.87
N ALA A 125 -7.76 -11.56 -3.84
CA ALA A 125 -9.18 -11.90 -3.73
C ALA A 125 -9.65 -12.84 -4.85
N THR A 126 -9.22 -12.58 -6.09
CA THR A 126 -9.57 -13.44 -7.24
C THR A 126 -8.97 -14.85 -7.17
N ARG A 127 -7.98 -15.07 -6.32
CA ARG A 127 -7.30 -16.36 -6.12
C ARG A 127 -7.66 -17.03 -4.80
N SER A 128 -8.35 -16.32 -3.93
CA SER A 128 -8.90 -16.89 -2.69
C SER A 128 -9.99 -17.93 -2.99
N ALA A 129 -10.05 -18.97 -2.19
CA ALA A 129 -11.07 -20.01 -2.32
C ALA A 129 -12.46 -19.52 -1.91
N ASP A 130 -12.54 -18.46 -1.13
CA ASP A 130 -13.76 -17.87 -0.60
C ASP A 130 -13.70 -16.34 -0.58
N ARG A 131 -14.75 -15.71 -0.07
CA ARG A 131 -14.91 -14.25 0.01
C ARG A 131 -14.32 -13.62 1.27
N SER A 132 -13.74 -14.38 2.18
CA SER A 132 -13.40 -13.90 3.53
C SER A 132 -12.53 -12.64 3.49
N LEU A 133 -11.57 -12.57 2.60
CA LEU A 133 -10.70 -11.40 2.44
C LEU A 133 -11.48 -10.17 1.93
N VAL A 134 -12.41 -10.36 1.01
CA VAL A 134 -13.28 -9.28 0.49
C VAL A 134 -14.21 -8.79 1.59
N ASP A 135 -14.83 -9.71 2.32
CA ASP A 135 -15.76 -9.37 3.40
C ASP A 135 -15.03 -8.67 4.57
N GLU A 136 -13.75 -9.01 4.82
CA GLU A 136 -12.93 -8.43 5.89
C GLU A 136 -12.39 -7.03 5.52
N LEU A 137 -11.78 -6.89 4.35
CA LEU A 137 -11.00 -5.70 3.99
C LEU A 137 -11.69 -4.81 2.96
N GLY A 138 -12.65 -5.35 2.21
CA GLY A 138 -13.13 -4.70 1.00
C GLY A 138 -13.75 -3.33 1.24
N LEU A 139 -14.74 -3.22 2.14
CA LEU A 139 -15.40 -1.94 2.39
C LEU A 139 -14.41 -0.88 2.89
N ARG A 140 -13.53 -1.25 3.83
CA ARG A 140 -12.49 -0.35 4.31
C ARG A 140 -11.51 0.06 3.20
N ALA A 141 -11.18 -0.85 2.29
CA ALA A 141 -10.31 -0.54 1.15
C ALA A 141 -10.96 0.47 0.20
N LEU A 142 -12.28 0.42 0.02
CA LEU A 142 -13.01 1.44 -0.72
C LEU A 142 -12.98 2.79 0.02
N ASP A 143 -13.32 2.81 1.30
CA ASP A 143 -13.44 4.03 2.10
C ASP A 143 -12.08 4.70 2.39
N GLU A 144 -11.06 3.89 2.72
CA GLU A 144 -9.79 4.38 3.26
C GLU A 144 -8.66 4.41 2.22
N VAL A 145 -8.89 3.88 1.00
CA VAL A 145 -7.85 3.85 -0.05
C VAL A 145 -8.39 4.31 -1.40
N ALA A 146 -9.50 3.75 -1.90
CA ALA A 146 -10.01 4.08 -3.22
C ALA A 146 -10.59 5.50 -3.27
N ASP A 147 -11.45 5.88 -2.33
CA ASP A 147 -12.00 7.23 -2.25
C ASP A 147 -10.91 8.30 -2.08
N PRO A 148 -9.93 8.15 -1.15
CA PRO A 148 -8.79 9.05 -1.09
C PRO A 148 -7.98 9.13 -2.39
N LEU A 149 -7.78 8.01 -3.10
CA LEU A 149 -7.08 8.00 -4.38
C LEU A 149 -7.83 8.78 -5.46
N VAL A 150 -9.16 8.63 -5.55
CA VAL A 150 -10.01 9.44 -6.43
C VAL A 150 -9.89 10.92 -6.08
N ALA A 151 -9.88 11.27 -4.80
CA ALA A 151 -9.69 12.67 -4.37
C ALA A 151 -8.34 13.24 -4.86
N GLN A 152 -7.26 12.43 -4.87
CA GLN A 152 -5.96 12.88 -5.39
C GLN A 152 -5.94 13.02 -6.92
N ILE A 153 -6.75 12.25 -7.66
CA ILE A 153 -6.91 12.41 -9.11
C ILE A 153 -7.68 13.70 -9.42
N LEU A 154 -8.77 13.96 -8.70
CA LEU A 154 -9.53 15.21 -8.86
C LEU A 154 -8.70 16.44 -8.52
N ALA A 155 -7.85 16.36 -7.49
CA ALA A 155 -6.91 17.43 -7.14
C ALA A 155 -5.77 17.60 -8.15
N GLY A 156 -5.49 16.59 -8.96
CA GLY A 156 -4.41 16.55 -9.95
C GLY A 156 -4.84 16.82 -11.40
N ASP A 157 -6.03 17.34 -11.61
CA ASP A 157 -6.57 17.62 -12.96
C ASP A 157 -6.61 16.36 -13.86
N GLN A 158 -7.31 15.32 -13.39
CA GLN A 158 -7.49 14.02 -14.03
C GLN A 158 -6.24 13.11 -14.10
N LEU A 159 -5.17 13.50 -13.44
CA LEU A 159 -4.03 12.63 -13.14
C LEU A 159 -3.84 12.61 -11.63
N VAL A 160 -3.17 11.61 -11.10
CA VAL A 160 -2.78 11.66 -9.69
C VAL A 160 -1.96 12.94 -9.46
N ARG A 161 -2.27 13.66 -8.38
CA ARG A 161 -1.52 14.88 -8.04
C ARG A 161 -0.01 14.63 -8.03
N ALA A 162 0.77 15.69 -8.14
CA ALA A 162 2.22 15.58 -8.07
C ALA A 162 2.67 14.93 -6.75
N ASP A 163 3.58 13.99 -6.84
CA ASP A 163 4.15 13.20 -5.75
C ASP A 163 5.64 12.90 -5.99
N SER A 164 6.24 12.07 -5.16
CA SER A 164 7.62 11.61 -5.32
C SER A 164 7.74 10.33 -6.14
N SER A 165 6.64 9.60 -6.34
CA SER A 165 6.61 8.32 -7.05
C SER A 165 7.67 7.34 -6.53
N ILE A 166 8.27 6.54 -7.42
CA ILE A 166 9.25 5.48 -7.11
C ILE A 166 10.66 5.99 -6.74
N TRP A 167 10.90 7.28 -6.73
CA TRP A 167 12.26 7.80 -6.65
C TRP A 167 12.83 7.86 -5.23
N GLU A 168 12.00 7.64 -4.20
CA GLU A 168 12.39 7.60 -2.78
C GLU A 168 13.20 8.83 -2.31
N ARG A 169 13.16 9.89 -3.05
CA ARG A 169 13.68 11.18 -2.66
C ARG A 169 12.51 12.01 -2.25
N HIS A 170 12.59 12.64 -1.06
CA HIS A 170 11.59 13.61 -0.81
C HIS A 170 11.82 14.78 -1.77
N TRP A 171 10.77 15.07 -2.47
CA TRP A 171 10.79 16.02 -3.54
C TRP A 171 9.89 17.21 -3.23
N TYR A 172 9.59 17.43 -1.94
CA TYR A 172 8.68 18.49 -1.59
C TYR A 172 9.10 19.80 -2.25
N GLY A 173 8.18 20.41 -3.03
CA GLY A 173 8.46 21.50 -3.93
C GLY A 173 9.10 21.14 -5.28
N ASN A 174 9.37 19.83 -5.53
CA ASN A 174 9.85 19.31 -6.81
C ASN A 174 9.05 18.07 -7.26
N GLU A 175 7.92 17.81 -6.63
CA GLU A 175 7.01 16.71 -7.01
C GLU A 175 6.53 16.90 -8.44
N LYS A 176 6.21 15.80 -9.08
CA LYS A 176 5.71 15.76 -10.45
C LYS A 176 4.55 14.78 -10.56
N GLN A 177 3.73 14.97 -11.57
CA GLN A 177 2.79 13.94 -12.00
C GLN A 177 3.53 12.86 -12.80
N PHE A 178 3.72 11.70 -12.19
CA PHE A 178 4.44 10.60 -12.83
C PHE A 178 3.47 9.64 -13.50
N THR A 179 3.83 9.21 -14.70
CA THR A 179 3.08 8.17 -15.44
C THR A 179 2.93 6.90 -14.62
N TYR A 180 3.97 6.50 -13.89
CA TYR A 180 3.94 5.30 -13.08
C TYR A 180 2.86 5.39 -11.99
N THR A 181 2.83 6.48 -11.21
CA THR A 181 1.81 6.69 -10.16
C THR A 181 0.40 6.63 -10.76
N SER A 182 0.15 7.31 -11.89
CA SER A 182 -1.16 7.30 -12.55
C SER A 182 -1.54 5.92 -13.11
N VAL A 183 -0.59 5.17 -13.67
CA VAL A 183 -0.85 3.79 -14.14
C VAL A 183 -1.20 2.86 -12.97
N MET A 184 -0.52 2.99 -11.83
CA MET A 184 -0.85 2.21 -10.63
C MET A 184 -2.22 2.61 -10.06
N ALA A 185 -2.59 3.89 -10.12
CA ALA A 185 -3.92 4.35 -9.75
C ALA A 185 -5.01 3.70 -10.63
N VAL A 186 -4.83 3.69 -11.95
CA VAL A 186 -5.76 3.01 -12.89
C VAL A 186 -5.88 1.52 -12.57
N ALA A 187 -4.78 0.83 -12.33
CA ALA A 187 -4.80 -0.59 -11.98
C ALA A 187 -5.54 -0.85 -10.66
N GLY A 188 -5.28 0.00 -9.66
CA GLY A 188 -5.91 -0.10 -8.34
C GLY A 188 -7.40 0.24 -8.36
N LEU A 189 -7.80 1.30 -9.07
CA LEU A 189 -9.21 1.70 -9.15
C LEU A 189 -10.06 0.70 -9.96
N ARG A 190 -9.49 0.06 -10.98
CA ARG A 190 -10.17 -1.07 -11.64
C ARG A 190 -10.43 -2.22 -10.65
N ALA A 191 -9.42 -2.58 -9.86
CA ALA A 191 -9.61 -3.59 -8.81
C ALA A 191 -10.64 -3.14 -7.75
N ALA A 192 -10.66 -1.86 -7.39
CA ALA A 192 -11.67 -1.30 -6.49
C ALA A 192 -13.08 -1.35 -7.09
N GLY A 193 -13.23 -1.11 -8.40
CA GLY A 193 -14.50 -1.27 -9.11
C GLY A 193 -15.04 -2.69 -9.05
N ASP A 194 -14.17 -3.68 -9.31
CA ASP A 194 -14.52 -5.10 -9.20
C ASP A 194 -14.85 -5.48 -7.74
N LEU A 195 -14.13 -4.93 -6.78
CA LEU A 195 -14.36 -5.14 -5.35
C LEU A 195 -15.70 -4.55 -4.91
N ALA A 196 -16.03 -3.33 -5.36
CA ALA A 196 -17.31 -2.68 -5.12
C ALA A 196 -18.47 -3.52 -5.68
N ALA A 197 -18.33 -4.03 -6.90
CA ALA A 197 -19.32 -4.93 -7.50
C ALA A 197 -19.51 -6.22 -6.67
N ALA A 198 -18.44 -6.80 -6.14
CA ALA A 198 -18.52 -7.97 -5.28
C ALA A 198 -19.19 -7.69 -3.92
N LEU A 199 -19.20 -6.45 -3.48
CA LEU A 199 -19.81 -5.97 -2.24
C LEU A 199 -21.23 -5.38 -2.43
N ASP A 200 -21.73 -5.35 -3.65
CA ASP A 200 -22.97 -4.63 -4.02
C ASP A 200 -22.88 -3.12 -3.65
N ASP A 201 -21.68 -2.53 -3.68
CA ASP A 201 -21.44 -1.12 -3.40
C ASP A 201 -21.66 -0.27 -4.66
N PRO A 202 -22.44 0.81 -4.60
CA PRO A 202 -22.78 1.61 -5.79
C PRO A 202 -21.61 2.42 -6.37
N ARG A 203 -20.49 2.56 -5.66
CA ARG A 203 -19.32 3.34 -6.09
C ARG A 203 -18.52 2.72 -7.24
N GLY A 204 -18.80 1.46 -7.60
CA GLY A 204 -18.02 0.74 -8.61
C GLY A 204 -17.85 1.52 -9.91
N GLN A 205 -18.91 2.14 -10.44
CA GLN A 205 -18.82 2.95 -11.66
C GLN A 205 -17.90 4.17 -11.49
N THR A 206 -17.95 4.83 -10.34
CA THR A 206 -17.08 5.98 -10.05
C THR A 206 -15.60 5.61 -10.16
N TYR A 207 -15.22 4.41 -9.69
CA TYR A 207 -13.83 3.95 -9.75
C TYR A 207 -13.38 3.59 -11.18
N PHE A 208 -14.30 3.13 -12.03
CA PHE A 208 -14.00 2.86 -13.43
C PHE A 208 -13.87 4.14 -14.26
N ASP A 209 -14.55 5.20 -13.88
CA ASP A 209 -14.59 6.48 -14.60
C ASP A 209 -13.45 7.45 -14.18
N ALA A 210 -12.83 7.21 -13.02
CA ALA A 210 -11.75 8.03 -12.47
C ALA A 210 -10.39 7.65 -13.11
#